data_5d5c4c333e7d6fd8c138ee1c76938184
#
_entry.id   5d5c4c333e7d6fd8c138ee1c76938184
#
_cell.length_a   1.000
_cell.length_b   1.000
_cell.length_c   1.000
_cell.angle_alpha   90.00
_cell.angle_beta   90.00
_cell.angle_gamma   90.00
#
_symmetry.space_group_name_H-M   'P 1'
#
loop_
_entity.id
_entity.type
_entity.pdbx_description
1 polymer ?
#
loop_
_entity_poly.entity_id
_entity_poly.type
_entity_poly.pdbx_seq_one_letter_code
_entity_poly.pdbx_strand_id
1 'polypeptide(L)'
;SSSLDSFMSLSTYRIEELRGSLLLVLSPTFISILTNAYYGGNIEVLKTNRQEFTATEERIIEMASDGLMRELKTGWKDLTPVNFTKMAREVNPQFTTFVDASDLVIICSFVVQLPGVDAANFDILYPLQTLKPIASLLRSRVQSDIVEDDTTWREKMEKSVLEVPLKVNATLSEPIVNLSNLLRLNV
;
A
#
# COMPACT_ATOMS: atom_id res chain seq x y z
N SER A 1 -1.33 20.63 -14.77
CA SER A 1 -0.42 21.15 -13.74
C SER A 1 -1.14 21.00 -12.40
N SER A 2 -0.96 19.88 -11.74
CA SER A 2 -1.36 19.71 -10.36
C SER A 2 -0.40 20.58 -9.53
N SER A 3 -0.96 21.56 -8.80
CA SER A 3 -0.24 22.20 -7.72
C SER A 3 0.22 21.10 -6.76
N LEU A 4 1.50 20.77 -6.77
CA LEU A 4 2.12 20.02 -5.70
C LEU A 4 1.81 20.78 -4.43
N ASP A 5 1.11 20.15 -3.50
CA ASP A 5 0.93 20.71 -2.18
C ASP A 5 2.30 21.14 -1.69
N SER A 6 2.43 22.42 -1.39
CA SER A 6 3.73 23.05 -1.12
C SER A 6 4.36 22.57 0.19
N PHE A 7 3.77 21.54 0.81
CA PHE A 7 4.12 21.11 2.15
C PHE A 7 3.76 19.63 2.33
N MET A 8 4.75 18.84 2.76
CA MET A 8 4.63 17.39 3.04
C MET A 8 5.75 16.97 3.99
N SER A 9 5.65 15.81 4.60
CA SER A 9 6.75 15.29 5.42
C SER A 9 7.71 14.48 4.55
N LEU A 10 8.95 14.91 4.47
CA LEU A 10 10.03 14.34 3.66
C LEU A 10 11.12 13.83 4.60
N SER A 11 11.20 12.54 4.83
CA SER A 11 12.19 11.94 5.72
C SER A 11 13.22 11.13 4.93
N THR A 12 14.49 11.53 5.01
CA THR A 12 15.59 10.83 4.37
C THR A 12 16.17 9.80 5.33
N TYR A 13 16.34 8.58 4.84
CA TYR A 13 16.96 7.47 5.55
C TYR A 13 18.17 6.96 4.78
N ARG A 14 19.26 6.70 5.49
CA ARG A 14 20.44 6.03 4.95
C ARG A 14 20.27 4.52 5.03
N ILE A 15 20.71 3.84 3.99
CA ILE A 15 20.81 2.38 3.91
C ILE A 15 22.29 2.03 3.87
N GLU A 16 22.86 1.65 5.02
CA GLU A 16 24.30 1.43 5.16
C GLU A 16 24.80 0.33 4.22
N GLU A 17 24.08 -0.77 4.13
CA GLU A 17 24.46 -1.96 3.36
C GLU A 17 24.48 -1.70 1.85
N LEU A 18 23.65 -0.77 1.38
CA LEU A 18 23.59 -0.36 -0.04
C LEU A 18 24.39 0.90 -0.35
N ARG A 19 25.01 1.51 0.66
CA ARG A 19 25.73 2.79 0.55
C ARG A 19 24.91 3.89 -0.12
N GLY A 20 23.62 3.89 0.13
CA GLY A 20 22.67 4.81 -0.48
C GLY A 20 21.61 5.29 0.52
N SER A 21 20.59 5.91 -0.01
CA SER A 21 19.50 6.47 0.79
C SER A 21 18.15 6.17 0.16
N LEU A 22 17.08 6.36 0.94
CA LEU A 22 15.70 6.44 0.49
C LEU A 22 15.05 7.69 1.06
N LEU A 23 13.97 8.12 0.43
CA LEU A 23 13.12 9.20 0.89
C LEU A 23 11.71 8.66 1.15
N LEU A 24 11.21 8.84 2.37
CA LEU A 24 9.84 8.60 2.74
C LEU A 24 9.05 9.90 2.63
N VAL A 25 7.97 9.89 1.86
CA VAL A 25 7.10 11.05 1.62
C VAL A 25 5.72 10.76 2.17
N LEU A 26 5.30 11.53 3.17
CA LEU A 26 3.97 11.45 3.75
C LEU A 26 3.17 12.70 3.37
N SER A 27 2.03 12.49 2.70
CA SER A 27 1.15 13.59 2.33
C SER A 27 0.41 14.15 3.55
N PRO A 28 0.02 15.43 3.55
CA PRO A 28 -0.79 16.02 4.63
C PRO A 28 -2.11 15.27 4.85
N THR A 29 -2.73 14.79 3.76
CA THR A 29 -3.96 13.98 3.83
C THR A 29 -3.73 12.67 4.58
N PHE A 30 -2.64 11.97 4.28
CA PHE A 30 -2.28 10.73 4.98
C PHE A 30 -2.05 10.98 6.47
N ILE A 31 -1.30 12.03 6.81
CA ILE A 31 -1.02 12.43 8.20
C ILE A 31 -2.30 12.81 8.93
N SER A 32 -3.21 13.54 8.28
CA SER A 32 -4.50 13.92 8.86
C SER A 32 -5.37 12.69 9.17
N ILE A 33 -5.44 11.73 8.26
CA ILE A 33 -6.16 10.46 8.44
C ILE A 33 -5.59 9.69 9.63
N LEU A 34 -4.27 9.55 9.73
CA LEU A 34 -3.63 8.85 10.86
C LEU A 34 -3.87 9.57 12.18
N THR A 35 -3.78 10.91 12.19
CA THR A 35 -4.02 11.72 13.38
C THR A 35 -5.45 11.53 13.89
N ASN A 36 -6.43 11.58 13.00
CA ASN A 36 -7.82 11.36 13.35
C ASN A 36 -8.11 9.92 13.79
N ALA A 37 -7.52 8.93 13.13
CA ALA A 37 -7.67 7.53 13.53
C ALA A 37 -7.07 7.26 14.92
N TYR A 38 -5.95 7.91 15.26
CA TYR A 38 -5.27 7.73 16.54
C TYR A 38 -6.00 8.42 17.70
N TYR A 39 -6.53 9.62 17.48
CA TYR A 39 -7.19 10.41 18.53
C TYR A 39 -8.72 10.28 18.53
N GLY A 40 -9.32 9.55 17.61
CA GLY A 40 -10.77 9.31 17.55
C GLY A 40 -11.59 10.52 17.11
N GLY A 41 -11.03 11.42 16.31
CA GLY A 41 -11.70 12.59 15.78
C GLY A 41 -12.55 12.29 14.52
N ASN A 42 -13.44 13.23 14.18
CA ASN A 42 -14.07 13.26 12.86
C ASN A 42 -13.04 13.63 11.81
N ILE A 43 -13.03 12.89 10.71
CA ILE A 43 -12.09 13.08 9.60
C ILE A 43 -12.56 14.27 8.75
N GLU A 44 -12.44 15.46 9.27
CA GLU A 44 -12.42 16.65 8.44
C GLU A 44 -10.98 16.81 7.92
N VAL A 45 -10.78 16.46 6.64
CA VAL A 45 -9.56 16.84 5.93
C VAL A 45 -9.45 18.36 6.00
N LEU A 46 -8.62 18.85 6.89
CA LEU A 46 -8.42 20.28 7.10
C LEU A 46 -7.86 20.88 5.82
N LYS A 47 -8.73 21.43 4.98
CA LYS A 47 -8.40 22.33 3.88
C LYS A 47 -7.88 23.65 4.45
N THR A 48 -6.79 23.61 5.16
CA THR A 48 -6.15 24.82 5.68
C THR A 48 -4.90 25.11 4.86
N ASN A 49 -4.74 26.36 4.50
CA ASN A 49 -3.54 26.92 3.86
C ASN A 49 -2.37 26.98 4.86
N ARG A 50 -2.06 25.82 5.50
CA ARG A 50 -0.98 25.71 6.49
C ARG A 50 0.33 25.38 5.78
N GLN A 51 1.41 25.85 6.36
CA GLN A 51 2.78 25.56 5.89
C GLN A 51 3.58 24.71 6.87
N GLU A 52 2.98 24.32 8.00
CA GLU A 52 3.64 23.58 9.06
C GLU A 52 2.69 22.54 9.67
N PHE A 53 3.25 21.47 10.18
CA PHE A 53 2.53 20.48 10.97
C PHE A 53 2.37 20.95 12.42
N THR A 54 1.28 20.58 13.05
CA THR A 54 1.08 20.78 14.48
C THR A 54 1.95 19.83 15.28
N ALA A 55 2.21 20.13 16.56
CA ALA A 55 2.98 19.24 17.44
C ALA A 55 2.38 17.82 17.53
N THR A 56 1.05 17.69 17.44
CA THR A 56 0.35 16.42 17.41
C THR A 56 0.64 15.65 16.12
N GLU A 57 0.54 16.31 14.98
CA GLU A 57 0.84 15.72 13.66
C GLU A 57 2.31 15.33 13.58
N GLU A 58 3.23 16.13 14.11
CA GLU A 58 4.65 15.82 14.21
C GLU A 58 4.90 14.50 14.94
N ARG A 59 4.22 14.27 16.05
CA ARG A 59 4.30 13.03 16.81
C ARG A 59 3.75 11.85 16.02
N ILE A 60 2.64 12.03 15.30
CA ILE A 60 2.06 11.01 14.42
C ILE A 60 3.00 10.69 13.26
N ILE A 61 3.62 11.69 12.66
CA ILE A 61 4.62 11.51 11.60
C ILE A 61 5.78 10.63 12.09
N GLU A 62 6.30 10.90 13.28
CA GLU A 62 7.40 10.10 13.84
C GLU A 62 6.97 8.64 14.09
N MET A 63 5.84 8.44 14.75
CA MET A 63 5.31 7.10 15.02
C MET A 63 5.05 6.31 13.74
N ALA A 64 4.43 6.94 12.75
CA ALA A 64 4.14 6.34 11.46
C ALA A 64 5.42 6.01 10.68
N SER A 65 6.36 6.95 10.64
CA SER A 65 7.65 6.76 9.95
C SER A 65 8.45 5.60 10.57
N ASP A 66 8.54 5.53 11.89
CA ASP A 66 9.23 4.45 12.60
C ASP A 66 8.54 3.10 12.37
N GLY A 67 7.20 3.08 12.37
CA GLY A 67 6.42 1.89 12.04
C GLY A 67 6.68 1.41 10.62
N LEU A 68 6.56 2.30 9.64
CA LEU A 68 6.80 2.00 8.22
C LEU A 68 8.22 1.50 7.97
N MET A 69 9.24 2.12 8.57
CA MET A 69 10.63 1.69 8.42
C MET A 69 10.89 0.32 9.06
N ARG A 70 10.22 -0.01 10.14
CA ARG A 70 10.31 -1.33 10.78
C ARG A 70 9.71 -2.42 9.89
N GLU A 71 8.53 -2.17 9.34
CA GLU A 71 7.89 -3.12 8.42
C GLU A 71 8.68 -3.23 7.11
N LEU A 72 9.17 -2.12 6.59
CA LEU A 72 10.02 -2.13 5.40
C LEU A 72 11.31 -2.95 5.63
N LYS A 73 11.97 -2.80 6.79
CA LYS A 73 13.13 -3.61 7.17
C LYS A 73 12.78 -5.10 7.22
N THR A 74 11.59 -5.44 7.68
CA THR A 74 11.11 -6.83 7.71
C THR A 74 10.92 -7.36 6.29
N GLY A 75 10.29 -6.59 5.41
CA GLY A 75 10.12 -6.97 4.00
C GLY A 75 11.44 -7.13 3.23
N TRP A 76 12.45 -6.34 3.58
CA TRP A 76 13.78 -6.43 2.95
C TRP A 76 14.59 -7.67 3.38
N LYS A 77 14.28 -8.31 4.52
CA LYS A 77 15.03 -9.47 5.03
C LYS A 77 15.18 -10.59 4.03
N ASP A 78 14.11 -10.82 3.26
CA ASP A 78 14.10 -11.90 2.27
C ASP A 78 14.94 -11.59 1.04
N LEU A 79 15.20 -10.34 0.76
CA LEU A 79 16.02 -9.89 -0.36
C LEU A 79 17.47 -9.68 0.07
N THR A 80 17.69 -8.80 1.01
CA THR A 80 18.97 -8.53 1.66
C THR A 80 18.71 -7.83 2.99
N PRO A 81 19.33 -8.24 4.10
CA PRO A 81 19.17 -7.54 5.37
C PRO A 81 19.68 -6.11 5.26
N VAL A 82 18.86 -5.14 5.62
CA VAL A 82 19.21 -3.71 5.61
C VAL A 82 18.86 -3.04 6.93
N ASN A 83 19.56 -1.96 7.23
CA ASN A 83 19.26 -1.06 8.33
C ASN A 83 19.00 0.34 7.80
N PHE A 84 17.96 0.98 8.34
CA PHE A 84 17.58 2.34 7.98
C PHE A 84 17.96 3.28 9.13
N THR A 85 18.76 4.30 8.83
CA THR A 85 19.15 5.34 9.77
C THR A 85 18.55 6.66 9.33
N LYS A 86 17.68 7.25 10.16
CA LYS A 86 17.08 8.56 9.88
C LYS A 86 18.16 9.64 9.85
N MET A 87 18.22 10.39 8.76
CA MET A 87 19.21 11.44 8.54
C MET A 87 18.64 12.83 8.76
N ALA A 88 17.56 13.14 8.06
CA ALA A 88 16.92 14.45 8.09
C ALA A 88 15.43 14.31 7.83
N ARG A 89 14.69 15.33 8.24
CA ARG A 89 13.29 15.51 7.85
C ARG A 89 13.06 16.97 7.46
N GLU A 90 12.45 17.14 6.32
CA GLU A 90 12.10 18.43 5.74
C GLU A 90 10.59 18.49 5.50
N VAL A 91 10.04 19.69 5.51
CA VAL A 91 8.62 19.93 5.27
C VAL A 91 8.38 20.49 3.88
N ASN A 92 9.36 21.18 3.33
CA ASN A 92 9.28 21.78 2.01
C ASN A 92 10.17 21.02 1.01
N PRO A 93 9.60 20.50 -0.09
CA PRO A 93 10.37 19.79 -1.12
C PRO A 93 11.53 20.59 -1.71
N GLN A 94 11.45 21.92 -1.72
CA GLN A 94 12.50 22.78 -2.26
C GLN A 94 13.81 22.74 -1.45
N PHE A 95 13.74 22.34 -0.17
CA PHE A 95 14.91 22.24 0.69
C PHE A 95 15.51 20.83 0.76
N THR A 96 14.84 19.85 0.15
CA THR A 96 15.28 18.46 0.16
C THR A 96 16.32 18.24 -0.93
N THR A 97 17.59 18.11 -0.54
CA THR A 97 18.69 17.69 -1.43
C THR A 97 18.83 16.17 -1.37
N PHE A 98 17.88 15.46 -1.95
CA PHE A 98 17.85 14.00 -1.91
C PHE A 98 18.62 13.37 -3.08
N VAL A 99 18.48 13.95 -4.28
CA VAL A 99 19.11 13.49 -5.53
C VAL A 99 19.40 14.68 -6.42
N ASP A 100 20.35 14.53 -7.34
CA ASP A 100 20.57 15.51 -8.38
C ASP A 100 19.44 15.49 -9.41
N ALA A 101 19.20 16.61 -10.11
CA ALA A 101 18.12 16.76 -11.08
C ALA A 101 18.21 15.77 -12.25
N SER A 102 19.39 15.22 -12.51
CA SER A 102 19.64 14.21 -13.56
C SER A 102 19.50 12.76 -13.09
N ASP A 103 19.33 12.54 -11.78
CA ASP A 103 19.27 11.19 -11.24
C ASP A 103 17.91 10.54 -11.49
N LEU A 104 17.93 9.26 -11.83
CA LEU A 104 16.73 8.45 -11.92
C LEU A 104 16.31 7.98 -10.52
N VAL A 105 15.03 8.11 -10.26
CA VAL A 105 14.40 7.71 -8.98
C VAL A 105 13.29 6.70 -9.25
N ILE A 106 13.27 5.64 -8.45
CA ILE A 106 12.17 4.67 -8.43
C ILE A 106 11.20 5.12 -7.33
N ILE A 107 9.94 5.30 -7.70
CA ILE A 107 8.88 5.71 -6.78
C ILE A 107 7.97 4.51 -6.51
N CYS A 108 7.88 4.11 -5.26
CA CYS A 108 6.94 3.11 -4.78
C CYS A 108 5.80 3.83 -4.07
N SER A 109 4.63 3.88 -4.70
CA SER A 109 3.44 4.52 -4.14
C SER A 109 2.54 3.49 -3.47
N PHE A 110 2.17 3.76 -2.21
CA PHE A 110 1.29 2.93 -1.40
C PHE A 110 -0.01 3.69 -1.15
N VAL A 111 -1.12 3.02 -1.39
CA VAL A 111 -2.46 3.57 -1.12
C VAL A 111 -3.01 2.93 0.14
N VAL A 112 -3.42 3.74 1.09
CA VAL A 112 -4.07 3.31 2.33
C VAL A 112 -5.51 3.78 2.31
N GLN A 113 -6.44 2.85 2.48
CA GLN A 113 -7.85 3.14 2.57
C GLN A 113 -8.41 2.57 3.87
N LEU A 114 -8.97 3.45 4.69
CA LEU A 114 -9.71 3.08 5.88
C LEU A 114 -11.21 3.09 5.61
N PRO A 115 -12.01 2.25 6.29
CA PRO A 115 -13.46 2.25 6.13
C PRO A 115 -14.07 3.63 6.40
N GLY A 116 -14.85 4.15 5.45
CA GLY A 116 -15.55 5.44 5.59
C GLY A 116 -14.68 6.68 5.37
N VAL A 117 -13.47 6.52 4.85
CA VAL A 117 -12.52 7.61 4.60
C VAL A 117 -12.02 7.56 3.16
N ASP A 118 -11.71 8.72 2.58
CA ASP A 118 -11.04 8.79 1.29
C ASP A 118 -9.65 8.12 1.36
N ALA A 119 -9.24 7.50 0.25
CA ALA A 119 -7.93 6.90 0.15
C ALA A 119 -6.83 7.97 0.26
N ALA A 120 -5.77 7.65 1.00
CA ALA A 120 -4.57 8.47 1.07
C ALA A 120 -3.34 7.66 0.67
N ASN A 121 -2.31 8.35 0.22
CA ASN A 121 -1.08 7.71 -0.22
C ASN A 121 0.13 8.23 0.54
N PHE A 122 1.14 7.38 0.60
CA PHE A 122 2.51 7.74 0.92
C PHE A 122 3.45 7.11 -0.10
N ASP A 123 4.61 7.71 -0.29
CA ASP A 123 5.59 7.27 -1.28
C ASP A 123 6.93 6.95 -0.63
N ILE A 124 7.60 5.94 -1.16
CA ILE A 124 8.99 5.64 -0.85
C ILE A 124 9.79 5.79 -2.15
N LEU A 125 10.78 6.66 -2.14
CA LEU A 125 11.60 6.97 -3.29
C LEU A 125 13.00 6.39 -3.09
N TYR A 126 13.48 5.65 -4.09
CA TYR A 126 14.83 5.12 -4.13
C TYR A 126 15.59 5.72 -5.31
N PRO A 127 16.72 6.41 -5.08
CA PRO A 127 17.64 6.70 -6.18
C PRO A 127 18.07 5.40 -6.85
N LEU A 128 18.06 5.35 -8.18
CA LEU A 128 18.45 4.14 -8.90
C LEU A 128 19.86 3.66 -8.52
N GLN A 129 20.75 4.60 -8.19
CA GLN A 129 22.09 4.30 -7.71
C GLN A 129 22.10 3.45 -6.43
N THR A 130 21.15 3.69 -5.51
CA THR A 130 21.02 2.93 -4.27
C THR A 130 20.68 1.46 -4.53
N LEU A 131 19.90 1.17 -5.58
CA LEU A 131 19.45 -0.19 -5.91
C LEU A 131 20.37 -0.93 -6.88
N LYS A 132 21.30 -0.22 -7.55
CA LYS A 132 22.25 -0.85 -8.49
C LYS A 132 23.01 -2.05 -7.92
N PRO A 133 23.53 -2.03 -6.69
CA PRO A 133 24.30 -3.15 -6.14
C PRO A 133 23.49 -4.46 -6.08
N ILE A 134 22.17 -4.36 -5.94
CA ILE A 134 21.27 -5.51 -5.81
C ILE A 134 20.38 -5.72 -7.03
N ALA A 135 20.62 -5.01 -8.12
CA ALA A 135 19.76 -5.06 -9.31
C ALA A 135 19.63 -6.48 -9.90
N SER A 136 20.70 -7.28 -9.86
CA SER A 136 20.65 -8.69 -10.30
C SER A 136 19.77 -9.54 -9.39
N LEU A 137 19.85 -9.32 -8.08
CA LEU A 137 19.05 -10.03 -7.08
C LEU A 137 17.56 -9.66 -7.20
N LEU A 138 17.25 -8.40 -7.41
CA LEU A 138 15.89 -7.93 -7.67
C LEU A 138 15.28 -8.59 -8.92
N ARG A 139 16.07 -8.72 -10.01
CA ARG A 139 15.61 -9.35 -11.26
C ARG A 139 15.41 -10.85 -11.10
N SER A 140 16.30 -11.55 -10.41
CA SER A 140 16.20 -13.00 -10.24
C SER A 140 15.02 -13.40 -9.38
N ARG A 141 14.69 -12.62 -8.34
CA ARG A 141 13.53 -12.89 -7.48
C ARG A 141 12.20 -12.61 -8.16
N VAL A 142 12.07 -11.49 -8.85
CA VAL A 142 10.86 -11.21 -9.63
C VAL A 142 10.55 -12.35 -10.61
N GLN A 143 11.60 -12.96 -11.17
CA GLN A 143 11.44 -14.06 -12.11
C GLN A 143 11.09 -15.40 -11.41
N SER A 144 11.59 -15.66 -10.19
CA SER A 144 11.20 -16.83 -9.39
C SER A 144 9.81 -16.67 -8.77
N ASP A 145 9.46 -15.50 -8.28
CA ASP A 145 8.15 -15.24 -7.69
C ASP A 145 7.02 -15.32 -8.73
N ILE A 146 7.28 -14.93 -9.97
CA ILE A 146 6.33 -15.10 -11.09
C ILE A 146 6.13 -16.59 -11.39
N VAL A 147 7.15 -17.43 -11.27
CA VAL A 147 7.07 -18.87 -11.56
C VAL A 147 6.49 -19.65 -10.39
N GLU A 148 6.83 -19.32 -9.14
CA GLU A 148 6.26 -19.96 -7.94
C GLU A 148 4.83 -19.54 -7.67
N ASP A 149 4.51 -18.27 -7.90
CA ASP A 149 3.16 -17.74 -7.64
C ASP A 149 2.14 -18.31 -8.62
N ASP A 150 2.51 -18.58 -9.87
CA ASP A 150 1.60 -19.11 -10.90
C ASP A 150 1.20 -20.59 -10.63
N THR A 151 2.10 -21.41 -10.09
CA THR A 151 1.79 -22.81 -9.74
C THR A 151 1.06 -22.92 -8.40
N THR A 152 1.55 -22.26 -7.36
CA THR A 152 0.93 -22.30 -6.02
C THR A 152 -0.42 -21.59 -5.98
N TRP A 153 -0.57 -20.49 -6.73
CA TRP A 153 -1.83 -19.79 -6.87
C TRP A 153 -2.85 -20.62 -7.64
N ARG A 154 -2.43 -21.28 -8.72
CA ARG A 154 -3.28 -22.19 -9.51
C ARG A 154 -3.79 -23.36 -8.67
N GLU A 155 -2.93 -24.03 -7.93
CA GLU A 155 -3.30 -25.15 -7.05
C GLU A 155 -4.27 -24.69 -5.93
N LYS A 156 -4.02 -23.53 -5.30
CA LYS A 156 -4.93 -22.95 -4.31
C LYS A 156 -6.28 -22.58 -4.92
N MET A 157 -6.27 -22.04 -6.14
CA MET A 157 -7.48 -21.67 -6.87
C MET A 157 -8.30 -22.91 -7.26
N GLU A 158 -7.66 -23.95 -7.81
CA GLU A 158 -8.30 -25.23 -8.13
C GLU A 158 -8.95 -25.86 -6.90
N LYS A 159 -8.23 -25.88 -5.76
CA LYS A 159 -8.77 -26.37 -4.50
C LYS A 159 -9.94 -25.54 -4.00
N SER A 160 -9.84 -24.23 -4.04
CA SER A 160 -10.90 -23.31 -3.61
C SER A 160 -12.15 -23.43 -4.48
N VAL A 161 -12.00 -23.62 -5.78
CA VAL A 161 -13.14 -23.82 -6.71
C VAL A 161 -13.87 -25.13 -6.42
N LEU A 162 -13.15 -26.19 -6.05
CA LEU A 162 -13.76 -27.48 -5.68
C LEU A 162 -14.50 -27.43 -4.34
N GLU A 163 -14.13 -26.52 -3.45
CA GLU A 163 -14.75 -26.34 -2.13
C GLU A 163 -15.93 -25.34 -2.13
N VAL A 164 -16.21 -24.68 -3.26
CA VAL A 164 -17.35 -23.73 -3.37
C VAL A 164 -18.66 -24.49 -3.31
N PRO A 165 -19.53 -24.24 -2.32
CA PRO A 165 -20.84 -24.86 -2.24
C PRO A 165 -21.73 -24.35 -3.38
N LEU A 166 -22.10 -25.21 -4.29
CA LEU A 166 -23.01 -24.91 -5.39
C LEU A 166 -24.43 -25.37 -5.03
N LYS A 167 -25.40 -24.48 -5.16
CA LYS A 167 -26.78 -24.81 -5.04
C LYS A 167 -27.28 -25.26 -6.42
N VAL A 168 -27.50 -26.56 -6.59
CA VAL A 168 -28.03 -27.12 -7.83
C VAL A 168 -29.54 -27.32 -7.67
N ASN A 169 -30.33 -26.71 -8.54
CA ASN A 169 -31.75 -26.95 -8.66
C ASN A 169 -31.96 -27.79 -9.92
N ALA A 170 -32.47 -29.02 -9.76
CA ALA A 170 -32.85 -29.87 -10.90
C ALA A 170 -34.36 -29.82 -11.07
N THR A 171 -34.81 -29.24 -12.17
CA THR A 171 -36.24 -29.25 -12.56
C THR A 171 -36.46 -30.35 -13.59
N LEU A 172 -37.16 -31.42 -13.19
CA LEU A 172 -37.45 -32.54 -14.10
C LEU A 172 -38.56 -32.21 -15.08
N SER A 173 -39.58 -31.47 -14.64
CA SER A 173 -40.68 -31.03 -15.47
C SER A 173 -41.46 -29.93 -14.75
N GLU A 174 -41.94 -28.95 -15.50
CA GLU A 174 -42.88 -27.94 -15.03
C GLU A 174 -44.17 -28.01 -15.89
N PRO A 175 -45.02 -29.00 -15.68
CA PRO A 175 -46.26 -29.11 -16.46
C PRO A 175 -47.23 -27.99 -16.07
N ILE A 176 -47.72 -27.26 -17.06
CA ILE A 176 -48.79 -26.29 -16.86
C ILE A 176 -50.10 -27.08 -16.71
N VAL A 177 -50.55 -27.21 -15.48
CA VAL A 177 -51.85 -27.86 -15.16
C VAL A 177 -52.79 -26.83 -14.55
N ASN A 178 -54.07 -26.88 -14.95
CA ASN A 178 -55.09 -26.08 -14.31
C ASN A 178 -55.55 -26.75 -13.00
N LEU A 179 -56.16 -25.97 -12.12
CA LEU A 179 -56.56 -26.41 -10.78
C LEU A 179 -57.50 -27.66 -10.83
N SER A 180 -58.37 -27.76 -11.86
CA SER A 180 -59.27 -28.88 -12.06
C SER A 180 -58.51 -30.17 -12.38
N ASN A 181 -57.42 -30.11 -13.08
CA ASN A 181 -56.58 -31.27 -13.40
C ASN A 181 -55.73 -31.68 -12.20
N LEU A 182 -55.27 -30.70 -11.39
CA LEU A 182 -54.55 -30.98 -10.17
C LEU A 182 -55.37 -31.76 -9.13
N LEU A 183 -56.67 -31.43 -9.00
CA LEU A 183 -57.58 -32.09 -8.08
C LEU A 183 -57.98 -33.53 -8.51
N ARG A 184 -57.69 -33.94 -9.75
CA ARG A 184 -57.87 -35.28 -10.27
C ARG A 184 -56.64 -36.19 -10.23
N LEU A 185 -55.51 -35.65 -9.84
CA LEU A 185 -54.33 -36.45 -9.63
C LEU A 185 -54.45 -37.17 -8.27
N ASN A 186 -54.79 -38.45 -8.32
CA ASN A 186 -54.68 -39.32 -7.15
C ASN A 186 -53.22 -39.64 -6.94
N VAL A 187 -52.76 -39.45 -5.70
CA VAL A 187 -51.45 -39.88 -5.20
C VAL A 187 -51.44 -41.38 -5.02
#